data_49359e2d89278f7bf981176a8420361e
#
_entry.id   49359e2d89278f7bf981176a8420361e
#
_cell.length_a   1.000
_cell.length_b   1.000
_cell.length_c   1.000
_cell.angle_alpha   90.00
_cell.angle_beta   90.00
_cell.angle_gamma   90.00
#
_symmetry.space_group_name_H-M   'P 1'
#
loop_
_entity.id
_entity.type
_entity.pdbx_description
1 polymer ?
#
loop_
_entity_poly.entity_id
_entity_poly.type
_entity_poly.pdbx_seq_one_letter_code
_entity_poly.pdbx_strand_id
1 'polypeptide(L)'
;MIRNLVLGLTLVLGLSISATTIQAEDAVYPAAIFPFHERGADVEGLGTQVSDLVFASLVTDPTMYLVDREDMHKLLQEQELTVSGVVNPAEAVQVGQLTGAKLIISGSVIQAGNKLVLVAKIISSETSRVAGCSAKGDVDGEIDAIAEELAASIVKEIEKNAADLVPPPVEPTDRIASIKKELGEATLPIAKVTITEHHVGRPSVDPACETELSFLLKGIGCEVVEAKSSEAKTAEIVFVGEGFSEFTSRVGNLAPVKARVEIKALDAKTGKVLAIDRQTTVAIDLNEQIAGKAALQAATDAIAQRLIPKAIKAKNEAAEK
;
A
#
# COMPACT_ATOMS: atom_id res chain seq x y z
N MET A 1 -27.11 76.60 -22.73
CA MET A 1 -27.72 75.33 -22.43
C MET A 1 -27.08 74.25 -23.28
N ILE A 2 -26.00 73.62 -22.76
CA ILE A 2 -25.31 72.53 -23.48
C ILE A 2 -25.11 71.44 -22.42
N ARG A 3 -25.77 70.30 -22.60
CA ARG A 3 -25.71 69.12 -21.73
C ARG A 3 -24.66 68.16 -22.24
N ASN A 4 -23.61 68.01 -21.47
CA ASN A 4 -22.52 67.03 -21.72
C ASN A 4 -23.03 65.62 -21.45
N LEU A 5 -22.95 64.77 -22.47
CA LEU A 5 -23.18 63.33 -22.39
C LEU A 5 -21.81 62.65 -22.18
N VAL A 6 -21.57 62.13 -20.98
CA VAL A 6 -20.36 61.33 -20.67
C VAL A 6 -20.70 59.87 -20.96
N LEU A 7 -20.02 59.32 -21.97
CA LEU A 7 -20.09 57.91 -22.35
C LEU A 7 -19.08 57.13 -21.50
N GLY A 8 -19.57 56.36 -20.52
CA GLY A 8 -18.73 55.48 -19.71
C GLY A 8 -18.42 54.18 -20.46
N LEU A 9 -17.14 53.98 -20.79
CA LEU A 9 -16.59 52.77 -21.39
C LEU A 9 -16.20 51.79 -20.25
N THR A 10 -17.06 50.78 -19.98
CA THR A 10 -16.76 49.70 -19.06
C THR A 10 -15.86 48.64 -19.72
N LEU A 11 -14.60 48.62 -19.35
CA LEU A 11 -13.62 47.61 -19.77
C LEU A 11 -13.88 46.33 -18.95
N VAL A 12 -14.49 45.32 -19.54
CA VAL A 12 -14.61 43.97 -18.94
C VAL A 12 -13.31 43.22 -19.17
N LEU A 13 -12.50 43.15 -18.14
CA LEU A 13 -11.27 42.36 -18.13
C LEU A 13 -11.68 40.87 -17.93
N GLY A 14 -11.71 40.13 -19.05
CA GLY A 14 -11.95 38.69 -19.08
C GLY A 14 -10.76 37.97 -18.45
N LEU A 15 -10.92 37.47 -17.19
CA LEU A 15 -9.97 36.59 -16.55
C LEU A 15 -10.12 35.20 -17.18
N SER A 16 -9.27 34.88 -18.17
CA SER A 16 -9.15 33.53 -18.70
C SER A 16 -8.50 32.64 -17.63
N ILE A 17 -9.29 31.88 -16.89
CA ILE A 17 -8.80 30.80 -16.04
C ILE A 17 -8.35 29.69 -17.00
N SER A 18 -7.05 29.63 -17.27
CA SER A 18 -6.44 28.47 -17.92
C SER A 18 -6.57 27.32 -16.92
N ALA A 19 -7.50 26.41 -17.17
CA ALA A 19 -7.52 25.12 -16.50
C ALA A 19 -6.22 24.40 -16.90
N THR A 20 -5.24 24.42 -16.02
CA THR A 20 -4.12 23.48 -16.08
C THR A 20 -4.72 22.10 -15.96
N THR A 21 -4.78 21.37 -17.07
CA THR A 21 -4.97 19.92 -17.05
C THR A 21 -3.76 19.38 -16.27
N ILE A 22 -3.99 18.99 -15.02
CA ILE A 22 -3.08 18.11 -14.30
C ILE A 22 -3.07 16.85 -15.14
N GLN A 23 -1.96 16.64 -15.90
CA GLN A 23 -1.68 15.33 -16.47
C GLN A 23 -1.70 14.38 -15.28
N ALA A 24 -2.59 13.39 -15.32
CA ALA A 24 -2.50 12.25 -14.41
C ALA A 24 -1.09 11.69 -14.59
N GLU A 25 -0.26 11.80 -13.57
CA GLU A 25 1.00 11.08 -13.48
C GLU A 25 0.66 9.63 -13.76
N ASP A 26 1.39 8.95 -14.67
CA ASP A 26 1.13 7.58 -15.06
C ASP A 26 1.14 6.71 -13.76
N ALA A 27 -0.04 6.38 -13.27
CA ALA A 27 -0.17 5.66 -12.02
C ALA A 27 0.37 4.24 -12.21
N VAL A 28 1.30 3.83 -11.34
CA VAL A 28 1.83 2.48 -11.33
C VAL A 28 1.24 1.71 -10.16
N TYR A 29 0.72 0.52 -10.45
CA TYR A 29 -0.03 -0.31 -9.50
C TYR A 29 0.80 -1.51 -9.03
N PRO A 30 1.27 -1.52 -7.75
CA PRO A 30 1.91 -2.69 -7.17
C PRO A 30 0.92 -3.85 -7.08
N ALA A 31 1.23 -4.97 -7.74
CA ALA A 31 0.34 -6.14 -7.79
C ALA A 31 1.07 -7.46 -7.54
N ALA A 32 0.39 -8.41 -6.92
CA ALA A 32 0.83 -9.79 -6.79
C ALA A 32 -0.13 -10.73 -7.53
N ILE A 33 0.40 -11.70 -8.26
CA ILE A 33 -0.38 -12.68 -9.02
C ILE A 33 -0.26 -14.05 -8.37
N PHE A 34 -1.43 -14.64 -8.06
CA PHE A 34 -1.55 -16.00 -7.56
C PHE A 34 -1.81 -17.00 -8.67
N PRO A 35 -1.44 -18.28 -8.50
CA PRO A 35 -1.84 -19.34 -9.42
C PRO A 35 -3.35 -19.35 -9.60
N PHE A 36 -3.82 -19.58 -10.83
CA PHE A 36 -5.25 -19.65 -11.13
C PHE A 36 -5.80 -21.02 -10.75
N HIS A 37 -6.99 -21.01 -10.17
CA HIS A 37 -7.67 -22.23 -9.76
C HIS A 37 -8.30 -22.95 -10.95
N GLU A 38 -8.12 -24.26 -11.01
CA GLU A 38 -8.59 -25.10 -12.10
C GLU A 38 -9.98 -25.67 -11.80
N ARG A 39 -10.88 -25.59 -12.77
CA ARG A 39 -12.24 -26.11 -12.68
C ARG A 39 -12.62 -26.86 -13.94
N GLY A 40 -12.54 -28.16 -13.90
CA GLY A 40 -12.83 -29.09 -15.03
C GLY A 40 -11.85 -30.25 -15.04
N ALA A 41 -12.15 -31.29 -15.82
CA ALA A 41 -11.34 -32.50 -15.86
C ALA A 41 -10.07 -32.36 -16.73
N ASP A 42 -10.11 -31.50 -17.75
CA ASP A 42 -9.05 -31.39 -18.76
C ASP A 42 -8.28 -30.07 -18.68
N VAL A 43 -8.22 -29.45 -17.49
CA VAL A 43 -7.54 -28.18 -17.24
C VAL A 43 -6.39 -28.31 -16.25
N GLU A 44 -5.96 -29.51 -15.91
CA GLU A 44 -4.86 -29.78 -14.97
C GLU A 44 -3.54 -29.18 -15.49
N GLY A 45 -2.88 -28.39 -14.63
CA GLY A 45 -1.66 -27.66 -14.95
C GLY A 45 -1.88 -26.32 -15.68
N LEU A 46 -3.07 -26.06 -16.23
CA LEU A 46 -3.34 -24.81 -16.96
C LEU A 46 -3.43 -23.60 -16.03
N GLY A 47 -3.80 -23.78 -14.77
CA GLY A 47 -3.90 -22.69 -13.81
C GLY A 47 -2.56 -21.99 -13.57
N THR A 48 -1.50 -22.77 -13.38
CA THR A 48 -0.13 -22.24 -13.25
C THR A 48 0.34 -21.62 -14.56
N GLN A 49 0.14 -22.33 -15.69
CA GLN A 49 0.53 -21.85 -17.02
C GLN A 49 -0.13 -20.51 -17.36
N VAL A 50 -1.44 -20.36 -17.14
CA VAL A 50 -2.16 -19.10 -17.37
C VAL A 50 -1.62 -18.00 -16.48
N SER A 51 -1.38 -18.26 -15.18
CA SER A 51 -0.83 -17.25 -14.29
C SER A 51 0.57 -16.82 -14.69
N ASP A 52 1.40 -17.71 -15.28
CA ASP A 52 2.72 -17.41 -15.80
C ASP A 52 2.65 -16.53 -17.06
N LEU A 53 1.74 -16.85 -17.99
CA LEU A 53 1.52 -16.06 -19.20
C LEU A 53 0.97 -14.66 -18.86
N VAL A 54 0.00 -14.57 -17.94
CA VAL A 54 -0.52 -13.28 -17.46
C VAL A 54 0.58 -12.47 -16.77
N PHE A 55 1.41 -13.10 -15.93
CA PHE A 55 2.57 -12.45 -15.32
C PHE A 55 3.52 -11.88 -16.38
N ALA A 56 3.89 -12.69 -17.37
CA ALA A 56 4.80 -12.28 -18.45
C ALA A 56 4.25 -11.08 -19.27
N SER A 57 2.93 -11.03 -19.48
CA SER A 57 2.29 -9.91 -20.17
C SER A 57 2.23 -8.66 -19.28
N LEU A 58 1.84 -8.79 -18.01
CA LEU A 58 1.68 -7.66 -17.10
C LEU A 58 3.02 -7.06 -16.64
N VAL A 59 4.11 -7.85 -16.56
CA VAL A 59 5.42 -7.33 -16.15
C VAL A 59 6.03 -6.36 -17.17
N THR A 60 5.54 -6.41 -18.43
CA THR A 60 5.95 -5.48 -19.50
C THR A 60 5.07 -4.25 -19.61
N ASP A 61 3.96 -4.21 -18.88
CA ASP A 61 3.04 -3.07 -18.88
C ASP A 61 3.58 -1.96 -17.96
N PRO A 62 3.73 -0.71 -18.47
CA PRO A 62 4.32 0.38 -17.71
C PRO A 62 3.45 0.85 -16.52
N THR A 63 2.18 0.48 -16.47
CA THR A 63 1.28 0.81 -15.35
C THR A 63 1.31 -0.22 -14.23
N MET A 64 2.04 -1.33 -14.42
CA MET A 64 2.08 -2.42 -13.45
C MET A 64 3.47 -2.58 -12.83
N TYR A 65 3.50 -2.76 -11.51
CA TYR A 65 4.67 -3.23 -10.78
C TYR A 65 4.33 -4.57 -10.13
N LEU A 66 4.94 -5.65 -10.61
CA LEU A 66 4.64 -6.98 -10.07
C LEU A 66 5.62 -7.37 -8.96
N VAL A 67 5.05 -7.83 -7.84
CA VAL A 67 5.83 -8.41 -6.74
C VAL A 67 6.42 -9.74 -7.22
N ASP A 68 7.70 -9.97 -6.90
CA ASP A 68 8.38 -11.21 -7.27
C ASP A 68 7.73 -12.43 -6.62
N ARG A 69 7.57 -13.50 -7.39
CA ARG A 69 6.91 -14.73 -6.94
C ARG A 69 7.70 -15.50 -5.89
N GLU A 70 9.03 -15.51 -5.99
CA GLU A 70 9.87 -16.20 -5.01
C GLU A 70 9.81 -15.51 -3.67
N ASP A 71 9.86 -14.17 -3.67
CA ASP A 71 9.70 -13.35 -2.46
C ASP A 71 8.33 -13.57 -1.83
N MET A 72 7.28 -13.56 -2.66
CA MET A 72 5.91 -13.84 -2.20
C MET A 72 5.81 -15.24 -1.59
N HIS A 73 6.38 -16.26 -2.23
CA HIS A 73 6.32 -17.65 -1.76
C HIS A 73 7.04 -17.82 -0.41
N LYS A 74 8.23 -17.24 -0.25
CA LYS A 74 8.99 -17.26 1.00
C LYS A 74 8.19 -16.60 2.14
N LEU A 75 7.63 -15.41 1.90
CA LEU A 75 6.86 -14.66 2.89
C LEU A 75 5.59 -15.42 3.33
N LEU A 76 4.91 -16.08 2.40
CA LEU A 76 3.70 -16.84 2.69
C LEU A 76 4.00 -18.12 3.46
N GLN A 77 5.10 -18.82 3.14
CA GLN A 77 5.57 -20.00 3.90
C GLN A 77 5.92 -19.64 5.35
N GLU A 78 6.62 -18.53 5.57
CA GLU A 78 6.97 -18.05 6.93
C GLU A 78 5.74 -17.74 7.79
N GLN A 79 4.60 -17.46 7.19
CA GLN A 79 3.35 -17.12 7.87
C GLN A 79 2.34 -18.28 7.95
N GLU A 80 2.73 -19.49 7.52
CA GLU A 80 1.85 -20.66 7.43
C GLU A 80 0.58 -20.39 6.58
N LEU A 81 0.64 -19.39 5.69
CA LEU A 81 -0.46 -19.08 4.79
C LEU A 81 -0.47 -20.05 3.62
N THR A 82 -1.52 -20.82 3.50
CA THR A 82 -1.67 -21.76 2.38
C THR A 82 -2.12 -20.98 1.14
N VAL A 83 -1.25 -20.92 0.13
CA VAL A 83 -1.59 -20.35 -1.18
C VAL A 83 -2.45 -21.35 -1.95
N SER A 84 -3.70 -21.51 -1.55
CA SER A 84 -4.68 -22.12 -2.45
C SER A 84 -5.15 -21.03 -3.42
N GLY A 85 -5.23 -21.32 -4.72
CA GLY A 85 -5.59 -20.34 -5.76
C GLY A 85 -6.93 -19.60 -5.57
N VAL A 86 -7.57 -19.74 -4.41
CA VAL A 86 -8.78 -19.02 -4.00
C VAL A 86 -8.40 -18.06 -2.88
N VAL A 87 -8.04 -16.84 -3.27
CA VAL A 87 -7.78 -15.75 -2.31
C VAL A 87 -9.09 -15.02 -2.01
N ASN A 88 -9.41 -14.89 -0.73
CA ASN A 88 -10.53 -14.05 -0.28
C ASN A 88 -10.03 -12.63 0.07
N PRO A 89 -10.92 -11.62 0.19
CA PRO A 89 -10.50 -10.25 0.48
C PRO A 89 -9.71 -10.08 1.78
N ALA A 90 -9.98 -10.88 2.81
CA ALA A 90 -9.25 -10.79 4.08
C ALA A 90 -7.80 -11.32 3.94
N GLU A 91 -7.61 -12.41 3.21
CA GLU A 91 -6.28 -12.93 2.85
C GLU A 91 -5.52 -11.93 1.97
N ALA A 92 -6.21 -11.27 1.01
CA ALA A 92 -5.61 -10.25 0.16
C ALA A 92 -5.04 -9.07 0.96
N VAL A 93 -5.74 -8.59 1.99
CA VAL A 93 -5.23 -7.56 2.90
C VAL A 93 -3.94 -8.02 3.58
N GLN A 94 -3.93 -9.24 4.11
CA GLN A 94 -2.75 -9.79 4.78
C GLN A 94 -1.56 -9.96 3.81
N VAL A 95 -1.81 -10.46 2.60
CA VAL A 95 -0.78 -10.56 1.56
C VAL A 95 -0.25 -9.19 1.18
N GLY A 96 -1.12 -8.19 1.00
CA GLY A 96 -0.71 -6.82 0.70
C GLY A 96 0.20 -6.23 1.79
N GLN A 97 -0.12 -6.44 3.07
CA GLN A 97 0.71 -6.01 4.20
C GLN A 97 2.10 -6.65 4.21
N LEU A 98 2.19 -7.91 3.77
CA LEU A 98 3.45 -8.64 3.76
C LEU A 98 4.33 -8.33 2.55
N THR A 99 3.72 -8.11 1.39
CA THR A 99 4.41 -7.99 0.09
C THR A 99 4.52 -6.56 -0.40
N GLY A 100 3.70 -5.65 0.11
CA GLY A 100 3.55 -4.30 -0.42
C GLY A 100 2.64 -4.22 -1.65
N ALA A 101 2.04 -5.33 -2.07
CA ALA A 101 1.09 -5.32 -3.19
C ALA A 101 -0.21 -4.62 -2.80
N LYS A 102 -0.64 -3.64 -3.59
CA LYS A 102 -1.92 -2.97 -3.45
C LYS A 102 -3.06 -3.75 -4.11
N LEU A 103 -2.73 -4.52 -5.13
CA LEU A 103 -3.65 -5.37 -5.88
C LEU A 103 -3.22 -6.84 -5.81
N ILE A 104 -4.18 -7.69 -5.51
CA ILE A 104 -4.00 -9.14 -5.55
C ILE A 104 -4.81 -9.68 -6.72
N ILE A 105 -4.11 -10.26 -7.69
CA ILE A 105 -4.72 -10.86 -8.88
C ILE A 105 -4.77 -12.37 -8.67
N SER A 106 -5.95 -12.92 -8.69
CA SER A 106 -6.22 -14.37 -8.65
C SER A 106 -7.26 -14.72 -9.70
N GLY A 107 -7.45 -16.00 -9.98
CA GLY A 107 -8.42 -16.34 -11.02
C GLY A 107 -8.80 -17.81 -11.08
N SER A 108 -9.53 -18.14 -12.13
CA SER A 108 -9.90 -19.52 -12.42
C SER A 108 -9.79 -19.80 -13.92
N VAL A 109 -9.35 -21.01 -14.24
CA VAL A 109 -9.39 -21.63 -15.57
C VAL A 109 -10.55 -22.60 -15.56
N ILE A 110 -11.54 -22.36 -16.40
CA ILE A 110 -12.78 -23.12 -16.44
C ILE A 110 -12.97 -23.70 -17.84
N GLN A 111 -13.11 -25.02 -17.95
CA GLN A 111 -13.54 -25.64 -19.19
C GLN A 111 -15.08 -25.74 -19.22
N ALA A 112 -15.66 -25.22 -20.28
CA ALA A 112 -17.11 -25.26 -20.53
C ALA A 112 -17.37 -25.83 -21.94
N GLY A 113 -17.49 -27.15 -22.01
CA GLY A 113 -17.57 -27.86 -23.30
C GLY A 113 -16.30 -27.71 -24.12
N ASN A 114 -16.39 -27.19 -25.35
CA ASN A 114 -15.22 -26.88 -26.20
C ASN A 114 -14.64 -25.47 -25.99
N LYS A 115 -15.03 -24.77 -24.90
CA LYS A 115 -14.53 -23.45 -24.59
C LYS A 115 -13.72 -23.46 -23.32
N LEU A 116 -12.61 -22.69 -23.34
CA LEU A 116 -11.84 -22.36 -22.20
C LEU A 116 -12.21 -20.92 -21.75
N VAL A 117 -12.54 -20.75 -20.49
CA VAL A 117 -12.90 -19.47 -19.90
C VAL A 117 -11.91 -19.16 -18.81
N LEU A 118 -11.12 -18.11 -19.01
CA LEU A 118 -10.22 -17.55 -18.03
C LEU A 118 -10.95 -16.42 -17.29
N VAL A 119 -11.00 -16.47 -15.97
CA VAL A 119 -11.61 -15.45 -15.13
C VAL A 119 -10.55 -14.90 -14.19
N ALA A 120 -10.36 -13.59 -14.17
CA ALA A 120 -9.51 -12.92 -13.20
C ALA A 120 -10.36 -12.17 -12.16
N LYS A 121 -9.89 -12.20 -10.91
CA LYS A 121 -10.36 -11.35 -9.81
C LYS A 121 -9.21 -10.44 -9.41
N ILE A 122 -9.51 -9.16 -9.27
CA ILE A 122 -8.58 -8.10 -8.84
C ILE A 122 -9.09 -7.64 -7.49
N ILE A 123 -8.34 -7.91 -6.44
CA ILE A 123 -8.73 -7.63 -5.05
C ILE A 123 -7.82 -6.54 -4.52
N SER A 124 -8.40 -5.45 -4.03
CA SER A 124 -7.66 -4.40 -3.33
C SER A 124 -7.24 -4.89 -1.96
N SER A 125 -5.95 -4.78 -1.63
CA SER A 125 -5.44 -5.04 -0.28
C SER A 125 -5.75 -3.91 0.71
N GLU A 126 -6.12 -2.73 0.22
CA GLU A 126 -6.42 -1.55 1.03
C GLU A 126 -7.92 -1.42 1.32
N THR A 127 -8.77 -1.61 0.31
CA THR A 127 -10.22 -1.41 0.43
C THR A 127 -11.04 -2.70 0.52
N SER A 128 -10.41 -3.85 0.30
CA SER A 128 -11.08 -5.17 0.16
C SER A 128 -12.09 -5.23 -1.00
N ARG A 129 -12.10 -4.24 -1.89
CA ARG A 129 -12.96 -4.25 -3.08
C ARG A 129 -12.45 -5.25 -4.10
N VAL A 130 -13.39 -5.81 -4.85
CA VAL A 130 -13.12 -6.83 -5.86
C VAL A 130 -13.68 -6.36 -7.21
N ALA A 131 -12.81 -6.30 -8.19
CA ALA A 131 -13.17 -6.18 -9.60
C ALA A 131 -12.88 -7.51 -10.32
N GLY A 132 -13.34 -7.66 -11.54
CA GLY A 132 -13.09 -8.90 -12.29
C GLY A 132 -13.31 -8.74 -13.78
N CYS A 133 -12.59 -9.55 -14.54
CA CYS A 133 -12.70 -9.64 -16.00
C CYS A 133 -12.53 -11.09 -16.45
N SER A 134 -12.79 -11.35 -17.71
CA SER A 134 -12.65 -12.70 -18.28
C SER A 134 -12.29 -12.63 -19.75
N ALA A 135 -11.54 -13.65 -20.21
CA ALA A 135 -11.28 -13.93 -21.62
C ALA A 135 -11.76 -15.36 -21.96
N LYS A 136 -12.06 -15.61 -23.23
CA LYS A 136 -12.61 -16.89 -23.69
C LYS A 136 -11.97 -17.31 -25.01
N GLY A 137 -11.66 -18.61 -25.12
CA GLY A 137 -11.17 -19.20 -26.37
C GLY A 137 -11.65 -20.65 -26.54
N ASP A 138 -11.18 -21.28 -27.58
CA ASP A 138 -11.39 -22.70 -27.79
C ASP A 138 -10.36 -23.51 -26.98
N VAL A 139 -10.77 -24.72 -26.51
CA VAL A 139 -9.86 -25.62 -25.76
C VAL A 139 -8.64 -26.01 -26.60
N ASP A 140 -8.84 -26.22 -27.92
CA ASP A 140 -7.77 -26.54 -28.85
C ASP A 140 -7.04 -25.28 -29.39
N GLY A 141 -7.39 -24.10 -28.89
CA GLY A 141 -6.79 -22.82 -29.31
C GLY A 141 -5.48 -22.52 -28.62
N GLU A 142 -4.85 -21.40 -29.02
CA GLU A 142 -3.62 -20.91 -28.41
C GLU A 142 -3.91 -20.25 -27.06
N ILE A 143 -3.49 -20.89 -25.97
CA ILE A 143 -3.74 -20.43 -24.60
C ILE A 143 -3.04 -19.11 -24.28
N ASP A 144 -1.91 -18.85 -24.92
CA ASP A 144 -1.15 -17.60 -24.81
C ASP A 144 -1.98 -16.41 -25.31
N ALA A 145 -2.66 -16.53 -26.46
CA ALA A 145 -3.54 -15.47 -26.97
C ALA A 145 -4.69 -15.14 -26.01
N ILE A 146 -5.30 -16.17 -25.38
CA ILE A 146 -6.37 -15.96 -24.40
C ILE A 146 -5.82 -15.33 -23.12
N ALA A 147 -4.60 -15.70 -22.70
CA ALA A 147 -3.95 -15.15 -21.53
C ALA A 147 -3.53 -13.68 -21.75
N GLU A 148 -3.06 -13.32 -22.95
CA GLU A 148 -2.77 -11.94 -23.32
C GLU A 148 -4.03 -11.07 -23.33
N GLU A 149 -5.16 -11.59 -23.90
CA GLU A 149 -6.45 -10.89 -23.86
C GLU A 149 -6.91 -10.66 -22.41
N LEU A 150 -6.71 -11.68 -21.54
CA LEU A 150 -7.03 -11.55 -20.12
C LEU A 150 -6.15 -10.49 -19.44
N ALA A 151 -4.84 -10.48 -19.70
CA ALA A 151 -3.91 -9.50 -19.15
C ALA A 151 -4.30 -8.06 -19.56
N ALA A 152 -4.59 -7.83 -20.84
CA ALA A 152 -5.07 -6.54 -21.32
C ALA A 152 -6.41 -6.13 -20.66
N SER A 153 -7.29 -7.09 -20.41
CA SER A 153 -8.55 -6.87 -19.72
C SER A 153 -8.36 -6.54 -18.24
N ILE A 154 -7.34 -7.13 -17.59
CA ILE A 154 -6.96 -6.84 -16.20
C ILE A 154 -6.51 -5.38 -16.09
N VAL A 155 -5.58 -4.93 -16.93
CA VAL A 155 -5.09 -3.54 -16.94
C VAL A 155 -6.25 -2.57 -17.11
N LYS A 156 -7.09 -2.78 -18.12
CA LYS A 156 -8.26 -1.94 -18.39
C LYS A 156 -9.24 -1.87 -17.22
N GLU A 157 -9.47 -2.99 -16.54
CA GLU A 157 -10.37 -3.02 -15.39
C GLU A 157 -9.77 -2.35 -14.15
N ILE A 158 -8.44 -2.41 -13.97
CA ILE A 158 -7.72 -1.67 -12.94
C ILE A 158 -7.84 -0.16 -13.19
N GLU A 159 -7.51 0.30 -14.38
CA GLU A 159 -7.60 1.72 -14.73
C GLU A 159 -9.01 2.28 -14.54
N LYS A 160 -10.02 1.55 -14.99
CA LYS A 160 -11.43 1.93 -14.87
C LYS A 160 -11.89 2.08 -13.42
N ASN A 161 -11.38 1.25 -12.51
CA ASN A 161 -11.77 1.20 -11.09
C ASN A 161 -10.65 1.70 -10.17
N ALA A 162 -9.66 2.43 -10.66
CA ALA A 162 -8.46 2.81 -9.93
C ALA A 162 -8.78 3.52 -8.60
N ALA A 163 -9.70 4.47 -8.60
CA ALA A 163 -10.10 5.22 -7.40
C ALA A 163 -10.70 4.33 -6.29
N ASP A 164 -11.31 3.22 -6.65
CA ASP A 164 -11.92 2.27 -5.73
C ASP A 164 -10.95 1.18 -5.28
N LEU A 165 -10.07 0.75 -6.17
CA LEU A 165 -9.10 -0.32 -5.93
C LEU A 165 -7.83 0.18 -5.24
N VAL A 166 -7.34 1.37 -5.64
CA VAL A 166 -6.14 2.00 -5.08
C VAL A 166 -6.47 3.45 -4.79
N PRO A 167 -7.17 3.73 -3.70
CA PRO A 167 -7.53 5.10 -3.33
C PRO A 167 -6.27 5.94 -3.08
N PRO A 168 -6.33 7.26 -3.29
CA PRO A 168 -5.23 8.14 -2.97
C PRO A 168 -4.88 8.05 -1.48
N PRO A 169 -3.63 8.36 -1.10
CA PRO A 169 -3.22 8.39 0.30
C PRO A 169 -4.13 9.31 1.12
N VAL A 170 -4.51 8.85 2.31
CA VAL A 170 -5.33 9.65 3.24
C VAL A 170 -4.50 10.83 3.76
N GLU A 171 -5.10 12.02 3.82
CA GLU A 171 -4.44 13.21 4.34
C GLU A 171 -3.98 13.04 5.80
N PRO A 172 -2.84 13.61 6.21
CA PRO A 172 -2.33 13.47 7.58
C PRO A 172 -3.33 13.91 8.66
N THR A 173 -4.10 14.95 8.40
CA THR A 173 -5.16 15.45 9.30
C THR A 173 -6.25 14.43 9.56
N ASP A 174 -6.65 13.69 8.53
CA ASP A 174 -7.69 12.67 8.61
C ASP A 174 -7.19 11.42 9.36
N ARG A 175 -5.91 11.08 9.17
CA ARG A 175 -5.24 10.00 9.92
C ARG A 175 -5.17 10.28 11.40
N ILE A 176 -4.74 11.49 11.78
CA ILE A 176 -4.71 11.96 13.17
C ILE A 176 -6.11 11.93 13.77
N ALA A 177 -7.13 12.40 13.04
CA ALA A 177 -8.53 12.37 13.48
C ALA A 177 -9.03 10.94 13.70
N SER A 178 -8.65 10.00 12.83
CA SER A 178 -9.00 8.58 12.97
C SER A 178 -8.40 7.96 14.23
N ILE A 179 -7.10 8.19 14.48
CA ILE A 179 -6.42 7.70 15.70
C ILE A 179 -7.07 8.29 16.96
N LYS A 180 -7.34 9.61 16.97
CA LYS A 180 -8.03 10.28 18.10
C LYS A 180 -9.40 9.68 18.36
N LYS A 181 -10.18 9.42 17.32
CA LYS A 181 -11.51 8.79 17.43
C LYS A 181 -11.42 7.40 18.05
N GLU A 182 -10.41 6.61 17.68
CA GLU A 182 -10.23 5.27 18.24
C GLU A 182 -9.76 5.30 19.70
N LEU A 183 -8.93 6.28 20.07
CA LEU A 183 -8.46 6.46 21.44
C LEU A 183 -9.57 6.95 22.39
N GLY A 184 -10.51 7.75 21.91
CA GLY A 184 -11.54 8.36 22.75
C GLY A 184 -10.95 9.26 23.83
N GLU A 185 -11.32 9.03 25.10
CA GLU A 185 -10.85 9.79 26.28
C GLU A 185 -9.64 9.13 26.97
N ALA A 186 -8.89 8.29 26.26
CA ALA A 186 -7.72 7.64 26.83
C ALA A 186 -6.66 8.65 27.28
N THR A 187 -6.03 8.42 28.44
CA THR A 187 -4.90 9.22 28.90
C THR A 187 -3.71 9.05 27.97
N LEU A 188 -3.18 10.17 27.48
CA LEU A 188 -2.06 10.16 26.55
C LEU A 188 -0.72 10.12 27.32
N PRO A 189 0.11 9.11 27.07
CA PRO A 189 1.42 8.97 27.74
C PRO A 189 2.48 9.85 27.11
N ILE A 190 3.58 10.08 27.86
CA ILE A 190 4.82 10.60 27.30
C ILE A 190 5.48 9.49 26.47
N ALA A 191 5.73 9.77 25.20
CA ALA A 191 6.26 8.81 24.25
C ALA A 191 7.71 9.12 23.88
N LYS A 192 8.48 8.07 23.61
CA LYS A 192 9.80 8.13 23.01
C LYS A 192 9.82 7.23 21.78
N VAL A 193 10.40 7.70 20.69
CA VAL A 193 10.55 6.94 19.45
C VAL A 193 12.03 6.70 19.18
N THR A 194 12.38 5.50 18.74
CA THR A 194 13.73 5.13 18.29
C THR A 194 13.61 4.07 17.22
N ILE A 195 13.78 4.45 15.96
CA ILE A 195 13.69 3.55 14.82
C ILE A 195 14.99 3.61 14.05
N THR A 196 15.63 2.46 13.86
CA THR A 196 16.83 2.35 13.04
C THR A 196 16.45 2.10 11.60
N GLU A 197 16.97 2.90 10.67
CA GLU A 197 16.60 2.82 9.27
C GLU A 197 17.81 2.56 8.38
N HIS A 198 17.59 1.69 7.38
CA HIS A 198 18.60 1.36 6.37
C HIS A 198 17.98 1.44 4.97
N HIS A 199 18.67 2.10 4.06
CA HIS A 199 18.33 2.09 2.64
C HIS A 199 19.45 1.36 1.87
N VAL A 200 19.09 0.25 1.19
CA VAL A 200 20.05 -0.64 0.47
C VAL A 200 21.22 -1.03 1.40
N GLY A 201 20.91 -1.41 2.66
CA GLY A 201 21.89 -1.84 3.66
C GLY A 201 22.75 -0.72 4.25
N ARG A 202 22.51 0.57 3.89
CA ARG A 202 23.20 1.73 4.45
C ARG A 202 22.32 2.45 5.44
N PRO A 203 22.85 2.93 6.58
CA PRO A 203 22.08 3.74 7.51
C PRO A 203 21.50 4.99 6.82
N SER A 204 20.22 5.27 7.05
CA SER A 204 19.59 6.49 6.57
C SER A 204 20.05 7.69 7.41
N VAL A 205 20.42 8.77 6.74
CA VAL A 205 20.83 10.03 7.41
C VAL A 205 19.61 10.88 7.79
N ASP A 206 18.49 10.67 7.11
CA ASP A 206 17.25 11.42 7.30
C ASP A 206 16.12 10.41 7.63
N PRO A 207 15.87 10.15 8.93
CA PRO A 207 14.96 9.10 9.37
C PRO A 207 13.52 9.45 8.97
N ALA A 208 12.91 8.58 8.18
CA ALA A 208 11.53 8.72 7.71
C ALA A 208 10.52 8.18 8.72
N CYS A 209 10.78 6.98 9.27
CA CYS A 209 9.88 6.29 10.19
C CYS A 209 9.80 6.99 11.55
N GLU A 210 10.95 7.37 12.12
CA GLU A 210 11.00 8.05 13.43
C GLU A 210 10.27 9.39 13.36
N THR A 211 10.47 10.13 12.25
CA THR A 211 9.82 11.42 12.04
C THR A 211 8.32 11.27 11.86
N GLU A 212 7.87 10.32 11.04
CA GLU A 212 6.45 10.09 10.77
C GLU A 212 5.69 9.65 12.03
N LEU A 213 6.24 8.69 12.77
CA LEU A 213 5.61 8.23 14.01
C LEU A 213 5.55 9.34 15.07
N SER A 214 6.62 10.13 15.20
CA SER A 214 6.65 11.28 16.11
C SER A 214 5.64 12.36 15.71
N PHE A 215 5.49 12.61 14.40
CA PHE A 215 4.51 13.55 13.87
C PHE A 215 3.07 13.13 14.24
N LEU A 216 2.72 11.87 14.05
CA LEU A 216 1.40 11.34 14.37
C LEU A 216 1.13 11.36 15.88
N LEU A 217 2.10 10.97 16.71
CA LEU A 217 2.00 11.03 18.17
C LEU A 217 1.78 12.47 18.67
N LYS A 218 2.53 13.45 18.16
CA LYS A 218 2.30 14.86 18.46
C LYS A 218 0.95 15.35 17.96
N GLY A 219 0.56 14.94 16.76
CA GLY A 219 -0.73 15.31 16.18
C GLY A 219 -1.94 14.84 17.01
N ILE A 220 -1.86 13.69 17.66
CA ILE A 220 -2.92 13.25 18.57
C ILE A 220 -2.88 13.94 19.93
N GLY A 221 -1.76 14.60 20.29
CA GLY A 221 -1.59 15.33 21.55
C GLY A 221 -0.64 14.66 22.55
N CYS A 222 0.07 13.59 22.18
CA CYS A 222 1.10 13.01 23.03
C CYS A 222 2.31 13.98 23.16
N GLU A 223 2.89 14.02 24.35
CA GLU A 223 4.23 14.56 24.53
C GLU A 223 5.25 13.56 23.95
N VAL A 224 6.15 14.04 23.08
CA VAL A 224 7.20 13.21 22.48
C VAL A 224 8.54 13.77 22.88
N VAL A 225 9.36 12.95 23.54
CA VAL A 225 10.69 13.29 24.01
C VAL A 225 11.77 12.67 23.14
N GLU A 226 12.81 13.45 22.85
CA GLU A 226 13.94 12.98 22.05
C GLU A 226 14.74 11.90 22.78
N ALA A 227 15.12 10.84 22.06
CA ALA A 227 15.81 9.68 22.63
C ALA A 227 17.14 10.02 23.34
N LYS A 228 17.82 11.09 22.88
CA LYS A 228 19.13 11.54 23.40
C LYS A 228 19.01 12.71 24.39
N SER A 229 17.80 13.17 24.72
CA SER A 229 17.59 14.27 25.67
C SER A 229 17.66 13.79 27.12
N SER A 230 17.85 14.75 28.06
CA SER A 230 17.73 14.48 29.50
C SER A 230 16.33 13.98 29.89
N GLU A 231 15.32 14.39 29.13
CA GLU A 231 13.92 14.08 29.31
C GLU A 231 13.54 12.66 28.83
N ALA A 232 14.43 11.97 28.10
CA ALA A 232 14.19 10.61 27.62
C ALA A 232 13.77 9.62 28.72
N LYS A 233 14.12 9.91 29.98
CA LYS A 233 13.78 9.10 31.17
C LYS A 233 12.33 9.29 31.62
N THR A 234 11.65 10.34 31.20
CA THR A 234 10.24 10.61 31.54
C THR A 234 9.27 9.83 30.67
N ALA A 235 9.75 9.25 29.59
CA ALA A 235 8.91 8.46 28.69
C ALA A 235 8.21 7.32 29.44
N GLU A 236 6.94 7.14 29.16
CA GLU A 236 6.08 6.08 29.69
C GLU A 236 5.91 4.95 28.69
N ILE A 237 5.89 5.28 27.39
CA ILE A 237 5.91 4.30 26.29
C ILE A 237 7.15 4.58 25.41
N VAL A 238 7.85 3.50 25.05
CA VAL A 238 8.96 3.56 24.11
C VAL A 238 8.59 2.79 22.86
N PHE A 239 8.54 3.47 21.73
CA PHE A 239 8.41 2.86 20.42
C PHE A 239 9.81 2.55 19.90
N VAL A 240 10.10 1.27 19.66
CA VAL A 240 11.36 0.82 19.09
C VAL A 240 11.10 0.01 17.84
N GLY A 241 11.94 0.19 16.84
CA GLY A 241 11.75 -0.52 15.59
C GLY A 241 12.93 -0.45 14.65
N GLU A 242 12.74 -1.06 13.52
CA GLU A 242 13.64 -1.01 12.38
C GLU A 242 12.87 -0.87 11.08
N GLY A 243 13.41 -0.08 10.17
CA GLY A 243 12.92 0.11 8.81
C GLY A 243 14.02 -0.24 7.81
N PHE A 244 13.65 -1.03 6.83
CA PHE A 244 14.53 -1.40 5.74
C PHE A 244 13.86 -1.06 4.42
N SER A 245 14.58 -0.42 3.51
CA SER A 245 14.10 -0.16 2.15
C SER A 245 15.13 -0.59 1.12
N GLU A 246 14.64 -1.17 0.05
CA GLU A 246 15.46 -1.66 -1.05
C GLU A 246 14.86 -1.30 -2.41
N PHE A 247 15.73 -0.89 -3.31
CA PHE A 247 15.40 -0.75 -4.72
C PHE A 247 15.32 -2.12 -5.36
N THR A 248 14.33 -2.35 -6.19
CA THR A 248 14.16 -3.63 -6.90
C THR A 248 14.70 -3.58 -8.32
N SER A 249 13.92 -3.06 -9.26
CA SER A 249 14.31 -2.88 -10.65
C SER A 249 13.56 -1.70 -11.24
N ARG A 250 14.15 -1.01 -12.22
CA ARG A 250 13.46 0.10 -12.89
C ARG A 250 12.35 -0.40 -13.81
N VAL A 251 11.24 0.32 -13.80
CA VAL A 251 10.15 0.18 -14.76
C VAL A 251 10.15 1.45 -15.60
N GLY A 252 10.71 1.40 -16.79
CA GLY A 252 10.97 2.61 -17.57
C GLY A 252 11.91 3.57 -16.84
N ASN A 253 11.47 4.81 -16.61
CA ASN A 253 12.22 5.82 -15.85
C ASN A 253 11.93 5.77 -14.34
N LEU A 254 10.96 4.99 -13.90
CA LEU A 254 10.53 4.91 -12.52
C LEU A 254 11.40 3.96 -11.70
N ALA A 255 11.59 4.28 -10.45
CA ALA A 255 12.33 3.50 -9.46
C ALA A 255 11.38 3.01 -8.34
N PRO A 256 10.83 1.80 -8.46
CA PRO A 256 10.09 1.18 -7.37
C PRO A 256 11.02 0.83 -6.22
N VAL A 257 10.64 1.20 -5.01
CA VAL A 257 11.34 0.84 -3.78
C VAL A 257 10.36 0.18 -2.83
N LYS A 258 10.74 -1.02 -2.39
CA LYS A 258 10.04 -1.77 -1.37
C LYS A 258 10.63 -1.42 0.00
N ALA A 259 9.77 -1.12 0.97
CA ALA A 259 10.18 -0.93 2.35
C ALA A 259 9.42 -1.86 3.29
N ARG A 260 10.10 -2.37 4.30
CA ARG A 260 9.53 -3.12 5.42
C ARG A 260 9.87 -2.42 6.72
N VAL A 261 8.86 -2.21 7.55
CA VAL A 261 8.99 -1.58 8.87
C VAL A 261 8.38 -2.50 9.92
N GLU A 262 9.06 -2.63 11.05
CA GLU A 262 8.59 -3.38 12.22
C GLU A 262 8.74 -2.48 13.46
N ILE A 263 7.66 -2.33 14.23
CA ILE A 263 7.64 -1.47 15.43
C ILE A 263 7.03 -2.21 16.61
N LYS A 264 7.67 -2.08 17.77
CA LYS A 264 7.18 -2.54 19.08
C LYS A 264 6.95 -1.32 19.96
N ALA A 265 5.83 -1.30 20.68
CA ALA A 265 5.58 -0.37 21.77
C ALA A 265 5.86 -1.08 23.08
N LEU A 266 6.74 -0.52 23.91
CA LEU A 266 7.17 -1.07 25.17
C LEU A 266 6.73 -0.16 26.32
N ASP A 267 6.30 -0.75 27.42
CA ASP A 267 6.20 -0.04 28.70
C ASP A 267 7.62 0.35 29.17
N ALA A 268 7.86 1.63 29.36
CA ALA A 268 9.21 2.13 29.65
C ALA A 268 9.74 1.68 31.02
N LYS A 269 8.86 1.42 32.00
CA LYS A 269 9.27 1.00 33.35
C LYS A 269 9.57 -0.49 33.42
N THR A 270 8.73 -1.32 32.79
CA THR A 270 8.79 -2.77 32.92
C THR A 270 9.47 -3.46 31.75
N GLY A 271 9.63 -2.79 30.62
CA GLY A 271 10.11 -3.37 29.36
C GLY A 271 9.10 -4.31 28.68
N LYS A 272 7.88 -4.44 29.22
CA LYS A 272 6.85 -5.30 28.65
C LYS A 272 6.41 -4.79 27.28
N VAL A 273 6.27 -5.70 26.32
CA VAL A 273 5.69 -5.37 25.00
C VAL A 273 4.19 -5.13 25.16
N LEU A 274 3.75 -3.90 24.86
CA LEU A 274 2.35 -3.49 24.88
C LEU A 274 1.66 -3.84 23.57
N ALA A 275 2.35 -3.60 22.45
CA ALA A 275 1.86 -3.92 21.10
C ALA A 275 3.05 -4.09 20.15
N ILE A 276 2.83 -4.82 19.07
CA ILE A 276 3.79 -5.00 17.96
C ILE A 276 3.02 -5.03 16.65
N ASP A 277 3.61 -4.41 15.62
CA ASP A 277 3.05 -4.44 14.26
C ASP A 277 4.17 -4.33 13.21
N ARG A 278 3.87 -4.72 11.99
CA ARG A 278 4.77 -4.65 10.85
C ARG A 278 3.99 -4.35 9.56
N GLN A 279 4.67 -3.71 8.63
CA GLN A 279 4.10 -3.37 7.32
C GLN A 279 5.18 -3.40 6.24
N THR A 280 4.81 -3.89 5.06
CA THR A 280 5.57 -3.70 3.84
C THR A 280 4.79 -2.77 2.91
N THR A 281 5.49 -1.85 2.25
CA THR A 281 4.93 -0.94 1.24
C THR A 281 5.86 -0.84 0.06
N VAL A 282 5.29 -0.47 -1.08
CA VAL A 282 6.06 -0.11 -2.28
C VAL A 282 5.69 1.32 -2.63
N ALA A 283 6.69 2.18 -2.79
CA ALA A 283 6.54 3.50 -3.37
C ALA A 283 7.36 3.59 -4.66
N ILE A 284 6.89 4.41 -5.57
CA ILE A 284 7.44 4.54 -6.92
C ILE A 284 7.68 6.02 -7.17
N ASP A 285 8.90 6.36 -7.60
CA ASP A 285 9.31 7.72 -7.93
C ASP A 285 10.36 7.68 -9.03
N LEU A 286 10.71 8.81 -9.61
CA LEU A 286 11.85 8.95 -10.53
C LEU A 286 13.20 8.77 -9.79
N ASN A 287 13.21 9.10 -8.51
CA ASN A 287 14.38 9.06 -7.64
C ASN A 287 14.24 7.96 -6.58
N GLU A 288 15.17 7.04 -6.56
CA GLU A 288 15.24 5.91 -5.62
C GLU A 288 15.22 6.33 -4.14
N GLN A 289 15.92 7.39 -3.78
CA GLN A 289 15.96 7.86 -2.37
C GLN A 289 14.62 8.45 -1.94
N ILE A 290 13.94 9.18 -2.85
CA ILE A 290 12.61 9.74 -2.59
C ILE A 290 11.61 8.60 -2.46
N ALA A 291 11.63 7.63 -3.38
CA ALA A 291 10.78 6.45 -3.30
C ALA A 291 11.03 5.66 -2.01
N GLY A 292 12.30 5.46 -1.60
CA GLY A 292 12.66 4.76 -0.37
C GLY A 292 12.11 5.46 0.88
N LYS A 293 12.25 6.78 0.96
CA LYS A 293 11.69 7.58 2.06
C LYS A 293 10.17 7.52 2.08
N ALA A 294 9.52 7.68 0.93
CA ALA A 294 8.08 7.60 0.81
C ALA A 294 7.53 6.21 1.21
N ALA A 295 8.21 5.13 0.82
CA ALA A 295 7.84 3.77 1.19
C ALA A 295 7.95 3.53 2.71
N LEU A 296 9.03 4.00 3.35
CA LEU A 296 9.22 3.91 4.80
C LEU A 296 8.16 4.73 5.56
N GLN A 297 7.86 5.95 5.10
CA GLN A 297 6.81 6.79 5.69
C GLN A 297 5.44 6.11 5.58
N ALA A 298 5.06 5.62 4.40
CA ALA A 298 3.79 4.95 4.18
C ALA A 298 3.64 3.68 5.03
N ALA A 299 4.71 2.88 5.18
CA ALA A 299 4.70 1.71 6.05
C ALA A 299 4.50 2.09 7.51
N THR A 300 5.21 3.12 7.98
CA THR A 300 5.11 3.60 9.36
C THR A 300 3.74 4.18 9.66
N ASP A 301 3.18 4.94 8.75
CA ASP A 301 1.84 5.49 8.87
C ASP A 301 0.78 4.39 9.04
N ALA A 302 0.81 3.37 8.18
CA ALA A 302 -0.10 2.24 8.27
C ALA A 302 0.04 1.48 9.61
N ILE A 303 1.28 1.32 10.11
CA ILE A 303 1.54 0.74 11.43
C ILE A 303 0.97 1.65 12.53
N ALA A 304 1.26 2.94 12.48
CA ALA A 304 0.90 3.90 13.53
C ALA A 304 -0.61 3.94 13.78
N GLN A 305 -1.42 3.91 12.73
CA GLN A 305 -2.87 3.89 12.83
C GLN A 305 -3.40 2.70 13.64
N ARG A 306 -2.72 1.56 13.59
CA ARG A 306 -3.10 0.34 14.31
C ARG A 306 -2.39 0.18 15.65
N LEU A 307 -1.11 0.56 15.70
CA LEU A 307 -0.23 0.33 16.84
C LEU A 307 -0.46 1.34 17.96
N ILE A 308 -0.59 2.63 17.65
CA ILE A 308 -0.74 3.70 18.63
C ILE A 308 -1.96 3.46 19.54
N PRO A 309 -3.18 3.24 18.99
CA PRO A 309 -4.34 2.99 19.84
C PRO A 309 -4.20 1.76 20.73
N LYS A 310 -3.65 0.67 20.18
CA LYS A 310 -3.42 -0.58 20.94
C LYS A 310 -2.44 -0.38 22.09
N ALA A 311 -1.33 0.33 21.82
CA ALA A 311 -0.28 0.57 22.81
C ALA A 311 -0.77 1.45 23.97
N ILE A 312 -1.47 2.55 23.66
CA ILE A 312 -1.99 3.47 24.66
C ILE A 312 -3.08 2.82 25.52
N LYS A 313 -4.01 2.09 24.91
CA LYS A 313 -5.05 1.36 25.65
C LYS A 313 -4.43 0.31 26.58
N ALA A 314 -3.48 -0.49 26.09
CA ALA A 314 -2.78 -1.50 26.91
C ALA A 314 -1.99 -0.86 28.06
N LYS A 315 -1.42 0.34 27.89
CA LYS A 315 -0.73 1.10 28.94
C LYS A 315 -1.71 1.55 30.02
N ASN A 316 -2.86 2.11 29.63
CA ASN A 316 -3.86 2.59 30.57
C ASN A 316 -4.47 1.45 31.39
N GLU A 317 -4.80 0.31 30.74
CA GLU A 317 -5.29 -0.89 31.43
C GLU A 317 -4.26 -1.47 32.43
N ALA A 318 -2.97 -1.30 32.16
CA ALA A 318 -1.91 -1.74 33.08
C ALA A 318 -1.71 -0.78 34.27
N ALA A 319 -2.12 0.49 34.14
CA ALA A 319 -2.07 1.48 35.22
C ALA A 319 -3.24 1.37 36.20
N GLU A 320 -4.35 0.77 35.78
CA GLU A 320 -5.56 0.56 36.62
C GLU A 320 -5.47 -0.71 37.47
N LYS A 321 -4.49 -1.57 37.26
CA LYS A 321 -4.23 -2.81 38.01
C LYS A 321 -3.13 -2.64 39.04
#